data_c585ceab06eba1e4fb057c39f30499a1
#
_entry.id   c585ceab06eba1e4fb057c39f30499a1
#
_cell.length_a   1.000
_cell.length_b   1.000
_cell.length_c   1.000
_cell.angle_alpha   90.00
_cell.angle_beta   90.00
_cell.angle_gamma   90.00
#
_symmetry.space_group_name_H-M   'P 1'
#
loop_
_entity.id
_entity.type
_entity.pdbx_description
1 polymer ?
#
loop_
_entity_poly.entity_id
_entity_poly.type
_entity_poly.pdbx_seq_one_letter_code
_entity_poly.pdbx_strand_id
1 'polypeptide(L)'
;MNVTGSYTFDAPAQQVWDLLLNTEAVAACVPGCESLEPIGENKFRASLTMAISAVTGRYEGTVEMADLVPPSSYRLVVHGKGKPGIVNGGTNITLIEADGITTVAIDGTVQVAGTIARVGQRLLGGVSKMMMDRFFNCLKARLEHQRTGT
;
A
#
# COMPACT_ATOMS: atom_id res chain seq x y z
N MET A 1 5.68 3.87 14.70
CA MET A 1 6.53 4.22 13.54
C MET A 1 5.74 5.04 12.54
N ASN A 2 6.28 6.16 12.12
CA ASN A 2 5.64 6.97 11.10
C ASN A 2 6.04 6.51 9.70
N VAL A 3 5.07 6.48 8.79
CA VAL A 3 5.29 6.10 7.39
C VAL A 3 4.83 7.26 6.52
N THR A 4 5.74 7.83 5.76
CA THR A 4 5.44 8.94 4.85
C THR A 4 6.05 8.68 3.48
N GLY A 5 5.41 9.21 2.46
CA GLY A 5 5.91 9.11 1.10
C GLY A 5 5.15 10.01 0.16
N SER A 6 5.74 10.25 -1.01
CA SER A 6 5.12 11.07 -2.04
C SER A 6 5.53 10.50 -3.40
N TYR A 7 4.54 10.27 -4.25
CA TYR A 7 4.74 9.66 -5.58
C TYR A 7 3.93 10.41 -6.61
N THR A 8 4.50 10.65 -7.79
CA THR A 8 3.82 11.37 -8.85
C THR A 8 3.43 10.45 -10.00
N PHE A 9 2.27 10.73 -10.59
CA PHE A 9 1.75 10.02 -11.77
C PHE A 9 1.46 11.06 -12.85
N ASP A 10 1.85 10.76 -14.08
CA ASP A 10 1.54 11.59 -15.24
C ASP A 10 0.12 11.25 -15.74
N ALA A 11 -0.87 11.58 -14.93
CA ALA A 11 -2.27 11.30 -15.20
C ALA A 11 -3.18 12.13 -14.29
N PRO A 12 -4.46 12.34 -14.69
CA PRO A 12 -5.43 13.00 -13.83
C PRO A 12 -5.73 12.20 -12.56
N ALA A 13 -6.16 12.91 -11.51
CA ALA A 13 -6.47 12.29 -10.22
C ALA A 13 -7.49 11.15 -10.32
N GLN A 14 -8.51 11.30 -11.15
CA GLN A 14 -9.53 10.25 -11.31
C GLN A 14 -8.93 8.94 -11.83
N GLN A 15 -8.00 9.03 -12.76
CA GLN A 15 -7.35 7.84 -13.32
C GLN A 15 -6.45 7.16 -12.30
N VAL A 16 -5.72 7.95 -11.52
CA VAL A 16 -4.87 7.44 -10.44
C VAL A 16 -5.72 6.83 -9.32
N TRP A 17 -6.82 7.50 -8.97
CA TRP A 17 -7.79 6.99 -7.99
C TRP A 17 -8.33 5.61 -8.40
N ASP A 18 -8.78 5.49 -9.63
CA ASP A 18 -9.33 4.23 -10.14
C ASP A 18 -8.30 3.10 -10.07
N LEU A 19 -7.04 3.42 -10.36
CA LEU A 19 -5.95 2.46 -10.29
C LEU A 19 -5.66 2.02 -8.85
N LEU A 20 -5.63 2.95 -7.91
CA LEU A 20 -5.39 2.67 -6.49
C LEU A 20 -6.51 1.81 -5.86
N LEU A 21 -7.72 1.88 -6.39
CA LEU A 21 -8.85 1.09 -5.91
C LEU A 21 -9.13 -0.15 -6.76
N ASN A 22 -8.34 -0.38 -7.79
CA ASN A 22 -8.46 -1.58 -8.61
C ASN A 22 -7.81 -2.76 -7.89
N THR A 23 -8.62 -3.70 -7.42
CA THR A 23 -8.15 -4.83 -6.62
C THR A 23 -7.10 -5.68 -7.34
N GLU A 24 -7.30 -5.94 -8.63
CA GLU A 24 -6.35 -6.71 -9.42
C GLU A 24 -4.99 -6.03 -9.54
N ALA A 25 -4.99 -4.72 -9.80
CA ALA A 25 -3.77 -3.94 -9.90
C ALA A 25 -3.02 -3.87 -8.56
N VAL A 26 -3.76 -3.65 -7.47
CA VAL A 26 -3.19 -3.61 -6.13
C VAL A 26 -2.57 -4.94 -5.76
N ALA A 27 -3.28 -6.04 -5.98
CA ALA A 27 -2.78 -7.38 -5.69
C ALA A 27 -1.52 -7.72 -6.50
N ALA A 28 -1.48 -7.29 -7.76
CA ALA A 28 -0.32 -7.53 -8.62
C ALA A 28 0.90 -6.69 -8.23
N CYS A 29 0.69 -5.54 -7.61
CA CYS A 29 1.77 -4.58 -7.32
C CYS A 29 2.28 -4.61 -5.88
N VAL A 30 1.52 -5.14 -4.93
CA VAL A 30 2.02 -5.29 -3.56
C VAL A 30 3.05 -6.41 -3.52
N PRO A 31 4.30 -6.10 -3.13
CA PRO A 31 5.35 -7.13 -3.10
C PRO A 31 5.00 -8.28 -2.15
N GLY A 32 5.08 -9.51 -2.66
CA GLY A 32 4.80 -10.69 -1.87
C GLY A 32 3.34 -11.04 -1.66
N CYS A 33 2.43 -10.27 -2.24
CA CYS A 33 1.00 -10.51 -2.11
C CYS A 33 0.61 -11.80 -2.83
N GLU A 34 0.09 -12.78 -2.07
CA GLU A 34 -0.36 -14.05 -2.62
C GLU A 34 -1.85 -14.04 -2.92
N SER A 35 -2.63 -13.31 -2.12
CA SER A 35 -4.07 -13.19 -2.32
C SER A 35 -4.61 -11.89 -1.74
N LEU A 36 -5.68 -11.41 -2.35
CA LEU A 36 -6.42 -10.25 -1.87
C LEU A 36 -7.89 -10.50 -2.19
N GLU A 37 -8.66 -10.91 -1.18
CA GLU A 37 -10.04 -11.36 -1.36
C GLU A 37 -11.02 -10.39 -0.72
N PRO A 38 -12.06 -9.94 -1.44
CA PRO A 38 -13.10 -9.09 -0.85
C PRO A 38 -13.84 -9.84 0.27
N ILE A 39 -14.00 -9.20 1.42
CA ILE A 39 -14.76 -9.74 2.55
C ILE A 39 -15.85 -8.78 3.02
N GLY A 40 -16.02 -7.68 2.33
CA GLY A 40 -17.02 -6.67 2.63
C GLY A 40 -16.81 -5.49 1.70
N GLU A 41 -17.62 -4.45 1.88
CA GLU A 41 -17.47 -3.23 1.11
C GLU A 41 -16.16 -2.55 1.48
N ASN A 42 -15.27 -2.37 0.50
CA ASN A 42 -13.95 -1.75 0.67
C ASN A 42 -13.09 -2.45 1.72
N LYS A 43 -13.34 -3.73 1.96
CA LYS A 43 -12.59 -4.52 2.93
C LYS A 43 -12.12 -5.83 2.31
N PHE A 44 -10.86 -6.19 2.55
CA PHE A 44 -10.23 -7.33 1.93
C PHE A 44 -9.44 -8.15 2.95
N ARG A 45 -9.38 -9.45 2.71
CA ARG A 45 -8.44 -10.34 3.39
C ARG A 45 -7.20 -10.47 2.51
N ALA A 46 -6.02 -10.28 3.09
CA ALA A 46 -4.75 -10.34 2.37
C ALA A 46 -3.83 -11.40 2.95
N SER A 47 -3.05 -12.02 2.08
CA SER A 47 -1.98 -12.94 2.46
C SER A 47 -0.70 -12.49 1.77
N LEU A 48 0.35 -12.27 2.56
CA LEU A 48 1.66 -11.84 2.07
C LEU A 48 2.75 -12.79 2.52
N THR A 49 3.71 -13.03 1.64
CA THR A 49 4.97 -13.70 2.00
C THR A 49 6.11 -12.70 1.83
N MET A 50 6.84 -12.45 2.92
CA MET A 50 8.00 -11.58 2.92
C MET A 50 9.26 -12.43 2.97
N ALA A 51 10.25 -12.08 2.17
CA ALA A 51 11.55 -12.76 2.12
C ALA A 51 12.68 -11.75 2.33
N ILE A 52 12.55 -10.92 3.37
CA ILE A 52 13.49 -9.83 3.66
C ILE A 52 14.01 -10.00 5.07
N SER A 53 15.20 -10.59 5.19
CA SER A 53 15.94 -10.67 6.46
C SER A 53 15.07 -10.97 7.68
N ALA A 54 15.08 -10.09 8.68
CA ALA A 54 14.41 -10.30 9.97
C ALA A 54 12.90 -10.24 9.92
N VAL A 55 12.30 -9.75 8.82
CA VAL A 55 10.84 -9.73 8.65
C VAL A 55 10.34 -10.86 7.78
N THR A 56 11.20 -11.83 7.46
CA THR A 56 10.84 -12.99 6.62
C THR A 56 9.74 -13.82 7.29
N GLY A 57 8.72 -14.13 6.52
CA GLY A 57 7.61 -14.96 6.98
C GLY A 57 6.33 -14.68 6.21
N ARG A 58 5.30 -15.43 6.57
CA ARG A 58 3.97 -15.26 6.00
C ARG A 58 3.10 -14.47 6.95
N TYR A 59 2.39 -13.49 6.39
CA TYR A 59 1.48 -12.62 7.14
C TYR A 59 0.09 -12.72 6.53
N GLU A 60 -0.90 -12.77 7.39
CA GLU A 60 -2.30 -12.73 6.98
C GLU A 60 -3.01 -11.60 7.73
N GLY A 61 -3.95 -10.98 7.07
CA GLY A 61 -4.66 -9.88 7.72
C GLY A 61 -5.75 -9.29 6.87
N THR A 62 -6.16 -8.10 7.25
CA THR A 62 -7.23 -7.36 6.58
C THR A 62 -6.74 -5.98 6.16
N VAL A 63 -7.31 -5.52 5.06
CA VAL A 63 -7.08 -4.17 4.52
C VAL A 63 -8.44 -3.53 4.31
N GLU A 64 -8.66 -2.34 4.85
CA GLU A 64 -9.89 -1.59 4.68
C GLU A 64 -9.60 -0.21 4.15
N MET A 65 -10.38 0.21 3.15
CA MET A 65 -10.36 1.60 2.66
C MET A 65 -11.55 2.33 3.26
N ALA A 66 -11.27 3.31 4.11
CA ALA A 66 -12.27 4.06 4.85
C ALA A 66 -12.24 5.54 4.45
N ASP A 67 -13.29 6.25 4.82
CA ASP A 67 -13.38 7.70 4.63
C ASP A 67 -13.09 8.14 3.18
N LEU A 68 -13.67 7.44 2.22
CA LEU A 68 -13.42 7.71 0.80
C LEU A 68 -14.04 9.04 0.37
N VAL A 69 -13.20 9.91 -0.18
CA VAL A 69 -13.60 11.18 -0.80
C VAL A 69 -13.03 11.18 -2.23
N PRO A 70 -13.71 10.52 -3.19
CA PRO A 70 -13.21 10.42 -4.56
C PRO A 70 -13.14 11.77 -5.27
N PRO A 71 -12.11 12.01 -6.04
CA PRO A 71 -10.87 11.27 -6.23
C PRO A 71 -9.72 11.84 -5.38
N SER A 72 -9.99 12.35 -4.20
CA SER A 72 -9.07 13.19 -3.41
C SER A 72 -8.36 12.48 -2.27
N SER A 73 -9.08 11.66 -1.50
CA SER A 73 -8.45 11.05 -0.32
C SER A 73 -9.20 9.83 0.20
N TYR A 74 -8.48 8.98 0.92
CA TYR A 74 -9.04 7.91 1.71
C TYR A 74 -8.07 7.52 2.81
N ARG A 75 -8.58 6.74 3.76
CA ARG A 75 -7.77 6.19 4.84
C ARG A 75 -7.63 4.68 4.63
N LEU A 76 -6.40 4.21 4.66
CA LEU A 76 -6.08 2.79 4.54
C LEU A 76 -5.81 2.24 5.95
N VAL A 77 -6.56 1.21 6.35
CA VAL A 77 -6.41 0.56 7.65
C VAL A 77 -5.94 -0.87 7.41
N VAL A 78 -4.83 -1.25 8.03
CA VAL A 78 -4.20 -2.55 7.85
C VAL A 78 -4.01 -3.24 9.19
N HIS A 79 -4.43 -4.50 9.27
CA HIS A 79 -4.18 -5.37 10.40
C HIS A 79 -3.58 -6.67 9.88
N GLY A 80 -2.37 -7.00 10.30
CA GLY A 80 -1.71 -8.21 9.85
C GLY A 80 -1.03 -8.94 10.98
N LYS A 81 -0.93 -10.26 10.86
CA LYS A 81 -0.23 -11.10 11.83
C LYS A 81 0.44 -12.29 11.15
N GLY A 82 1.52 -12.74 11.75
CA GLY A 82 2.27 -13.92 11.32
C GLY A 82 3.22 -14.34 12.41
N LYS A 83 4.02 -15.35 12.14
CA LYS A 83 5.03 -15.81 13.11
C LYS A 83 5.97 -14.69 13.58
N PRO A 84 6.45 -13.79 12.70
CA PRO A 84 7.34 -12.72 13.15
C PRO A 84 6.65 -11.69 14.03
N GLY A 85 5.32 -11.59 14.02
CA GLY A 85 4.61 -10.66 14.88
C GLY A 85 3.34 -10.09 14.28
N ILE A 86 2.92 -8.96 14.85
CA ILE A 86 1.67 -8.28 14.51
C ILE A 86 2.00 -6.90 13.96
N VAL A 87 1.27 -6.50 12.93
CA VAL A 87 1.39 -5.18 12.30
C VAL A 87 0.00 -4.55 12.23
N ASN A 88 -0.15 -3.36 12.81
CA ASN A 88 -1.39 -2.58 12.71
C ASN A 88 -1.04 -1.18 12.23
N GLY A 89 -1.75 -0.70 11.23
CA GLY A 89 -1.47 0.62 10.69
C GLY A 89 -2.70 1.34 10.17
N GLY A 90 -2.63 2.67 10.18
CA GLY A 90 -3.60 3.55 9.56
C GLY A 90 -2.86 4.64 8.80
N THR A 91 -3.24 4.85 7.56
CA THR A 91 -2.54 5.76 6.68
C THR A 91 -3.55 6.61 5.92
N ASN A 92 -3.29 7.91 5.86
CA ASN A 92 -4.05 8.84 5.02
C ASN A 92 -3.38 8.92 3.66
N ILE A 93 -4.17 8.73 2.61
CA ILE A 93 -3.69 8.81 1.23
C ILE A 93 -4.44 9.95 0.56
N THR A 94 -3.68 10.92 0.02
CA THR A 94 -4.23 12.14 -0.56
C THR A 94 -3.70 12.28 -1.99
N LEU A 95 -4.61 12.61 -2.93
CA LEU A 95 -4.27 12.83 -4.32
C LEU A 95 -4.44 14.32 -4.63
N ILE A 96 -3.37 14.94 -5.13
CA ILE A 96 -3.36 16.35 -5.49
C ILE A 96 -2.96 16.45 -6.96
N GLU A 97 -3.87 16.96 -7.78
CA GLU A 97 -3.62 17.14 -9.22
C GLU A 97 -3.25 18.57 -9.53
N ALA A 98 -2.22 18.73 -10.35
CA ALA A 98 -1.81 20.02 -10.90
C ALA A 98 -1.24 19.79 -12.30
N ASP A 99 -1.77 20.49 -13.29
CA ASP A 99 -1.30 20.44 -14.68
C ASP A 99 -1.27 19.01 -15.27
N GLY A 100 -2.28 18.21 -14.93
CA GLY A 100 -2.38 16.83 -15.43
C GLY A 100 -1.49 15.83 -14.73
N ILE A 101 -0.77 16.26 -13.69
CA ILE A 101 0.09 15.39 -12.89
C ILE A 101 -0.51 15.27 -11.49
N THR A 102 -0.64 14.04 -11.02
CA THR A 102 -1.19 13.77 -9.68
C THR A 102 -0.08 13.34 -8.74
N THR A 103 -0.01 14.01 -7.59
CA THR A 103 0.87 13.61 -6.49
C THR A 103 0.06 12.83 -5.47
N VAL A 104 0.51 11.63 -5.16
CA VAL A 104 -0.07 10.80 -4.10
C VAL A 104 0.78 10.96 -2.85
N ALA A 105 0.21 11.56 -1.83
CA ALA A 105 0.88 11.77 -0.55
C ALA A 105 0.41 10.72 0.46
N ILE A 106 1.34 10.12 1.17
CA ILE A 106 1.10 9.08 2.16
C ILE A 106 1.58 9.57 3.52
N ASP A 107 0.71 9.52 4.51
CA ASP A 107 1.04 9.92 5.87
C ASP A 107 0.28 9.03 6.86
N GLY A 108 1.03 8.22 7.60
CA GLY A 108 0.41 7.29 8.52
C GLY A 108 1.31 6.84 9.63
N THR A 109 0.76 5.98 10.48
CA THR A 109 1.47 5.35 11.58
C THR A 109 1.26 3.85 11.53
N VAL A 110 2.31 3.11 11.88
CA VAL A 110 2.29 1.65 11.93
C VAL A 110 2.82 1.23 13.30
N GLN A 111 2.10 0.32 13.93
CA GLN A 111 2.51 -0.28 15.20
C GLN A 111 2.88 -1.74 14.95
N VAL A 112 4.00 -2.17 15.49
CA VAL A 112 4.47 -3.54 15.37
C VAL A 112 4.69 -4.14 16.75
N ALA A 113 4.41 -5.44 16.88
CA ALA A 113 4.62 -6.19 18.11
C ALA A 113 5.17 -7.56 17.77
N GLY A 114 5.82 -8.21 18.74
CA GLY A 114 6.44 -9.51 18.54
C GLY A 114 7.90 -9.40 18.13
N THR A 115 8.41 -10.46 17.52
CA THR A 115 9.82 -10.55 17.13
C THR A 115 10.23 -9.44 16.15
N ILE A 116 9.33 -9.07 15.22
CA ILE A 116 9.63 -8.01 14.25
C ILE A 116 9.86 -6.64 14.90
N ALA A 117 9.28 -6.40 16.08
CA ALA A 117 9.51 -5.15 16.80
C ALA A 117 10.96 -4.99 17.25
N ARG A 118 11.69 -6.08 17.39
CA ARG A 118 13.08 -6.08 17.88
C ARG A 118 14.09 -5.67 16.81
N VAL A 119 13.68 -5.69 15.53
CA VAL A 119 14.62 -5.32 14.45
C VAL A 119 14.91 -3.83 14.41
N GLY A 120 14.09 -3.03 15.08
CA GLY A 120 14.28 -1.59 15.20
C GLY A 120 13.59 -0.80 14.11
N GLN A 121 13.32 0.47 14.43
CA GLN A 121 12.59 1.36 13.53
C GLN A 121 13.33 1.67 12.23
N ARG A 122 14.65 1.70 12.29
CA ARG A 122 15.46 2.01 11.11
C ARG A 122 15.30 0.94 10.02
N LEU A 123 15.37 -0.34 10.42
CA LEU A 123 15.19 -1.45 9.47
C LEU A 123 13.76 -1.50 8.96
N LEU A 124 12.78 -1.36 9.86
CA LEU A 124 11.37 -1.38 9.49
C LEU A 124 11.02 -0.21 8.57
N GLY A 125 11.61 0.96 8.81
CA GLY A 125 11.45 2.12 7.93
C GLY A 125 11.99 1.86 6.52
N GLY A 126 13.14 1.20 6.43
CA GLY A 126 13.73 0.81 5.15
C GLY A 126 12.87 -0.18 4.39
N VAL A 127 12.30 -1.17 5.09
CA VAL A 127 11.40 -2.16 4.48
C VAL A 127 10.13 -1.47 3.98
N SER A 128 9.54 -0.59 4.80
CA SER A 128 8.32 0.14 4.41
C SER A 128 8.56 1.00 3.17
N LYS A 129 9.68 1.71 3.13
CA LYS A 129 10.03 2.55 1.97
C LYS A 129 10.22 1.70 0.71
N MET A 130 10.91 0.58 0.82
CA MET A 130 11.12 -0.31 -0.31
C MET A 130 9.80 -0.84 -0.85
N MET A 131 8.89 -1.24 0.03
CA MET A 131 7.59 -1.76 -0.39
C MET A 131 6.75 -0.69 -1.07
N MET A 132 6.72 0.53 -0.53
CA MET A 132 6.03 1.65 -1.16
C MET A 132 6.62 1.97 -2.53
N ASP A 133 7.94 2.05 -2.62
CA ASP A 133 8.61 2.36 -3.89
C ASP A 133 8.27 1.31 -4.95
N ARG A 134 8.32 0.03 -4.61
CA ARG A 134 7.98 -1.04 -5.54
C ARG A 134 6.52 -1.02 -5.94
N PHE A 135 5.64 -0.81 -4.98
CA PHE A 135 4.20 -0.73 -5.22
C PHE A 135 3.87 0.38 -6.21
N PHE A 136 4.33 1.60 -5.94
CA PHE A 136 4.04 2.75 -6.79
C PHE A 136 4.74 2.68 -8.14
N ASN A 137 5.95 2.16 -8.22
CA ASN A 137 6.62 1.95 -9.51
C ASN A 137 5.87 0.92 -10.36
N CYS A 138 5.34 -0.12 -9.75
CA CYS A 138 4.51 -1.11 -10.43
C CYS A 138 3.21 -0.49 -10.95
N LEU A 139 2.54 0.32 -10.14
CA LEU A 139 1.33 1.04 -10.57
C LEU A 139 1.61 2.00 -11.72
N LYS A 140 2.73 2.72 -11.67
CA LYS A 140 3.13 3.62 -12.76
C LYS A 140 3.33 2.86 -14.06
N ALA A 141 3.97 1.70 -14.00
CA ALA A 141 4.19 0.86 -15.17
C ALA A 141 2.87 0.36 -15.76
N ARG A 142 1.92 -0.03 -14.90
CA ARG A 142 0.60 -0.44 -15.34
C ARG A 142 -0.18 0.70 -15.98
N LEU A 143 -0.07 1.89 -15.43
CA LEU A 143 -0.71 3.08 -15.97
C LEU A 143 -0.20 3.41 -17.38
N GLU A 144 1.11 3.40 -17.56
CA GLU A 144 1.72 3.63 -18.87
C GLU A 144 1.32 2.56 -19.89
N HIS A 145 1.26 1.31 -19.47
CA HIS A 145 0.80 0.21 -20.32
C HIS A 145 -0.66 0.41 -20.76
N GLN A 146 -1.52 0.87 -19.87
CA GLN A 146 -2.91 1.18 -20.20
C GLN A 146 -3.02 2.31 -21.24
N ARG A 147 -2.10 3.29 -21.18
CA ARG A 147 -2.10 4.44 -22.08
C ARG A 147 -1.54 4.11 -23.47
N THR A 148 -0.61 3.18 -23.56
CA THR A 148 0.12 2.88 -24.79
C THR A 148 -0.21 1.52 -25.39
N GLY A 149 -0.71 0.59 -24.60
CA GLY A 149 -0.91 -0.80 -24.96
C GLY A 149 -2.34 -1.21 -25.28
N THR A 150 -3.19 -0.27 -25.58
CA THR A 150 -4.61 -0.57 -25.92
C THR A 150 -4.75 -1.15 -27.30
#